data_56cb51c68cee22533448d972edbb1c49
#
_entry.id   56cb51c68cee22533448d972edbb1c49
#
_cell.length_a   1.000
_cell.length_b   1.000
_cell.length_c   1.000
_cell.angle_alpha   90.00
_cell.angle_beta   90.00
_cell.angle_gamma   90.00
#
_symmetry.space_group_name_H-M   'P 1'
#
loop_
_entity.id
_entity.type
_entity.pdbx_description
1 polymer ?
#
loop_
_entity_poly.entity_id
_entity_poly.type
_entity_poly.pdbx_seq_one_letter_code
_entity_poly.pdbx_strand_id
1 'polypeptide(L)'
;MVIDSGRKRTLKNRIGNGIKVILLTVAAAFLFMLTPVNKTEAEAAAVSGIDVSAYQGVINWNAVAASGVKFAMVRIGNTKYGLDKYFVQNVVGANAAGIRVGAYVYSYAMNPAEAAADAQLAVSAMGNLPISFPVAIDIEDPSQVNLSQAEQLAIVNTFCSVIYAAGYQPMVYSYKNWLATKLGVTAWDHWVANYSGAMGFPGTMWQYSSSGAVPGIAGNCDVNYVMKDYFTTIPATGLSTQNGATYYFVNYRKQFGMQTIGGLQYFFDGTGAMVKNQTTVDGQNNIIRMCKDGHVVVITAAAQAQAAQLKAISDQQSALLVQCKAALAKAQQDAAAGAAQYRTLQAAADQAALTSQQAAAQAAALPTQENLNIQAVAAVQAQQAADAARTAQAAAAQLQQAAQTAAATEASQETAAAKALQDSNTAQLAIAIPQ
;
A
#
# COMPACT_ATOMS: atom_id res chain seq x y z
N MET A 1 19.01 -44.30 46.73
CA MET A 1 18.07 -43.27 46.26
C MET A 1 18.76 -42.46 45.18
N VAL A 2 18.65 -42.94 43.93
CA VAL A 2 19.27 -42.31 42.75
C VAL A 2 18.10 -41.91 41.86
N ILE A 3 17.86 -40.62 41.71
CA ILE A 3 16.82 -40.06 40.88
C ILE A 3 17.46 -39.39 39.66
N ASP A 4 17.29 -40.08 38.56
CA ASP A 4 17.02 -39.65 37.20
C ASP A 4 17.60 -38.31 36.70
N SER A 5 18.82 -38.39 36.15
CA SER A 5 19.45 -37.35 35.32
C SER A 5 19.21 -37.51 33.80
N GLY A 6 18.40 -38.51 33.39
CA GLY A 6 18.20 -38.87 31.97
C GLY A 6 17.13 -38.05 31.22
N ARG A 7 16.14 -37.50 31.92
CA ARG A 7 15.01 -36.80 31.27
C ARG A 7 15.28 -35.37 30.79
N LYS A 8 16.29 -34.70 31.36
CA LYS A 8 16.63 -33.32 30.93
C LYS A 8 17.55 -33.26 29.69
N ARG A 9 18.27 -34.33 29.37
CA ARG A 9 19.13 -34.36 28.16
C ARG A 9 18.36 -34.64 26.88
N THR A 10 17.27 -35.42 26.92
CA THR A 10 16.46 -35.75 25.75
C THR A 10 15.59 -34.56 25.26
N LEU A 11 15.15 -33.69 26.14
CA LEU A 11 14.38 -32.52 25.79
C LEU A 11 15.23 -31.41 25.10
N LYS A 12 16.47 -31.23 25.60
CA LYS A 12 17.40 -30.23 25.04
C LYS A 12 17.87 -30.60 23.60
N ASN A 13 18.04 -31.89 23.34
CA ASN A 13 18.44 -32.38 22.01
C ASN A 13 17.27 -32.38 20.99
N ARG A 14 16.01 -32.53 21.42
CA ARG A 14 14.85 -32.44 20.54
C ARG A 14 14.53 -30.99 20.11
N ILE A 15 14.73 -30.04 21.02
CA ILE A 15 14.53 -28.61 20.71
C ILE A 15 15.68 -28.10 19.82
N GLY A 16 16.91 -28.51 20.06
CA GLY A 16 18.08 -28.12 19.25
C GLY A 16 18.03 -28.65 17.81
N ASN A 17 17.52 -29.85 17.58
CA ASN A 17 17.39 -30.45 16.27
C ASN A 17 16.17 -29.91 15.50
N GLY A 18 15.05 -29.54 16.17
CA GLY A 18 13.91 -28.91 15.56
C GLY A 18 14.23 -27.51 15.00
N ILE A 19 14.99 -26.72 15.75
CA ILE A 19 15.42 -25.38 15.31
C ILE A 19 16.44 -25.47 14.17
N LYS A 20 17.34 -26.46 14.16
CA LYS A 20 18.28 -26.66 13.03
C LYS A 20 17.60 -27.11 11.75
N VAL A 21 16.55 -27.91 11.84
CA VAL A 21 15.78 -28.34 10.64
C VAL A 21 14.93 -27.18 10.09
N ILE A 22 14.35 -26.35 10.95
CA ILE A 22 13.58 -25.16 10.50
C ILE A 22 14.51 -24.11 9.89
N LEU A 23 15.71 -23.90 10.43
CA LEU A 23 16.70 -22.98 9.86
C LEU A 23 17.28 -23.48 8.52
N LEU A 24 17.45 -24.80 8.34
CA LEU A 24 17.90 -25.35 7.06
C LEU A 24 16.81 -25.32 5.98
N THR A 25 15.54 -25.51 6.33
CA THR A 25 14.44 -25.40 5.36
C THR A 25 14.15 -23.97 4.94
N VAL A 26 14.28 -22.99 5.85
CA VAL A 26 14.18 -21.58 5.50
C VAL A 26 15.37 -21.10 4.67
N ALA A 27 16.60 -21.57 4.95
CA ALA A 27 17.77 -21.25 4.13
C ALA A 27 17.71 -21.88 2.73
N ALA A 28 17.18 -23.11 2.58
CA ALA A 28 16.98 -23.75 1.28
C ALA A 28 15.88 -23.06 0.45
N ALA A 29 14.79 -22.58 1.09
CA ALA A 29 13.76 -21.80 0.42
C ALA A 29 14.27 -20.40 -0.01
N PHE A 30 15.17 -19.78 0.78
CA PHE A 30 15.78 -18.49 0.42
C PHE A 30 16.87 -18.63 -0.65
N LEU A 31 17.57 -19.78 -0.72
CA LEU A 31 18.56 -20.02 -1.77
C LEU A 31 17.92 -20.31 -3.14
N PHE A 32 16.66 -20.81 -3.16
CA PHE A 32 15.90 -21.01 -4.40
C PHE A 32 15.32 -19.69 -4.96
N MET A 33 15.23 -18.63 -4.14
CA MET A 33 14.78 -17.29 -4.58
C MET A 33 15.93 -16.40 -5.11
N LEU A 34 17.18 -16.84 -5.00
CA LEU A 34 18.37 -16.07 -5.42
C LEU A 34 19.06 -16.63 -6.67
N THR A 35 18.50 -17.65 -7.32
CA THR A 35 18.93 -17.95 -8.68
C THR A 35 18.38 -16.86 -9.59
N PRO A 36 19.24 -16.06 -10.27
CA PRO A 36 18.73 -15.25 -11.36
C PRO A 36 18.13 -16.23 -12.36
N VAL A 37 16.81 -16.19 -12.51
CA VAL A 37 16.18 -16.73 -13.72
C VAL A 37 16.75 -15.86 -14.82
N ASN A 38 17.85 -16.31 -15.45
CA ASN A 38 18.20 -15.85 -16.77
C ASN A 38 16.99 -16.22 -17.66
N LYS A 39 16.02 -15.30 -17.76
CA LYS A 39 15.19 -15.21 -18.94
C LYS A 39 16.17 -14.91 -20.06
N THR A 40 16.70 -15.93 -20.71
CA THR A 40 16.93 -15.83 -22.12
C THR A 40 15.60 -15.32 -22.67
N GLU A 41 15.58 -14.08 -23.18
CA GLU A 41 14.51 -13.66 -24.07
C GLU A 41 14.49 -14.72 -25.17
N ALA A 42 13.60 -15.70 -25.04
CA ALA A 42 13.27 -16.56 -26.16
C ALA A 42 12.79 -15.55 -27.21
N GLU A 43 13.52 -15.43 -28.32
CA GLU A 43 13.04 -14.74 -29.50
C GLU A 43 11.62 -15.23 -29.72
N ALA A 44 10.64 -14.35 -29.49
CA ALA A 44 9.24 -14.73 -29.55
C ALA A 44 9.04 -15.21 -30.98
N ALA A 45 8.75 -16.50 -31.17
CA ALA A 45 8.49 -17.05 -32.48
C ALA A 45 7.40 -16.22 -33.13
N ALA A 46 7.64 -15.71 -34.32
CA ALA A 46 6.71 -14.85 -35.05
C ALA A 46 5.34 -15.52 -35.16
N VAL A 47 4.31 -14.88 -34.60
CA VAL A 47 2.96 -15.46 -34.55
C VAL A 47 2.17 -15.01 -35.78
N SER A 48 1.57 -15.96 -36.49
CA SER A 48 0.84 -15.71 -37.73
C SER A 48 -0.55 -15.08 -37.47
N GLY A 49 -0.87 -14.08 -38.29
CA GLY A 49 -2.16 -13.40 -38.31
C GLY A 49 -2.57 -12.95 -39.72
N ILE A 50 -3.73 -12.36 -39.79
CA ILE A 50 -4.30 -11.81 -41.01
C ILE A 50 -4.83 -10.39 -40.78
N ASP A 51 -5.04 -9.62 -41.85
CA ASP A 51 -5.92 -8.47 -41.78
C ASP A 51 -7.04 -8.57 -42.82
N VAL A 52 -8.22 -8.11 -42.43
CA VAL A 52 -9.45 -8.29 -43.19
C VAL A 52 -10.37 -7.07 -43.13
N SER A 53 -11.21 -6.99 -44.13
CA SER A 53 -12.24 -5.98 -44.25
C SER A 53 -13.50 -6.53 -44.97
N ALA A 54 -14.41 -5.67 -45.40
CA ALA A 54 -15.52 -6.07 -46.23
C ALA A 54 -15.11 -6.70 -47.58
N TYR A 55 -13.88 -6.52 -47.99
CA TYR A 55 -13.37 -7.12 -49.24
C TYR A 55 -13.31 -8.64 -49.20
N GLN A 56 -13.07 -9.25 -48.01
CA GLN A 56 -13.05 -10.72 -47.83
C GLN A 56 -14.45 -11.33 -47.72
N GLY A 57 -15.51 -10.51 -47.69
CA GLY A 57 -16.90 -10.99 -47.60
C GLY A 57 -17.19 -11.72 -46.27
N VAL A 58 -17.99 -12.76 -46.37
CA VAL A 58 -18.33 -13.60 -45.22
C VAL A 58 -17.20 -14.62 -44.95
N ILE A 59 -16.65 -14.60 -43.77
CA ILE A 59 -15.48 -15.42 -43.36
C ILE A 59 -15.94 -16.59 -42.48
N ASN A 60 -15.41 -17.78 -42.77
CA ASN A 60 -15.54 -18.94 -41.88
C ASN A 60 -14.39 -18.92 -40.86
N TRP A 61 -14.62 -18.27 -39.72
CA TRP A 61 -13.58 -18.06 -38.69
C TRP A 61 -13.09 -19.37 -38.05
N ASN A 62 -13.92 -20.43 -38.00
CA ASN A 62 -13.45 -21.71 -37.50
C ASN A 62 -12.41 -22.35 -38.44
N ALA A 63 -12.58 -22.21 -39.74
CA ALA A 63 -11.59 -22.67 -40.72
C ALA A 63 -10.32 -21.81 -40.66
N VAL A 64 -10.45 -20.50 -40.48
CA VAL A 64 -9.30 -19.60 -40.27
C VAL A 64 -8.51 -19.99 -39.02
N ALA A 65 -9.16 -20.24 -37.89
CA ALA A 65 -8.51 -20.66 -36.66
C ALA A 65 -7.80 -22.01 -36.81
N ALA A 66 -8.46 -22.99 -37.50
CA ALA A 66 -7.88 -24.30 -37.79
C ALA A 66 -6.66 -24.26 -38.69
N SER A 67 -6.48 -23.21 -39.53
CA SER A 67 -5.29 -23.00 -40.34
C SER A 67 -4.06 -22.53 -39.59
N GLY A 68 -4.19 -22.23 -38.28
CA GLY A 68 -3.09 -21.79 -37.42
C GLY A 68 -3.02 -20.27 -37.20
N VAL A 69 -3.90 -19.48 -37.78
CA VAL A 69 -4.01 -18.03 -37.55
C VAL A 69 -4.37 -17.78 -36.08
N LYS A 70 -3.65 -16.87 -35.43
CA LYS A 70 -3.79 -16.56 -33.99
C LYS A 70 -4.35 -15.17 -33.73
N PHE A 71 -4.20 -14.22 -34.66
CA PHE A 71 -4.77 -12.89 -34.56
C PHE A 71 -5.30 -12.38 -35.88
N ALA A 72 -6.25 -11.45 -35.83
CA ALA A 72 -6.80 -10.74 -36.97
C ALA A 72 -6.90 -9.25 -36.71
N MET A 73 -6.41 -8.42 -37.64
CA MET A 73 -6.65 -6.99 -37.66
C MET A 73 -7.89 -6.74 -38.53
N VAL A 74 -8.95 -6.14 -37.97
CA VAL A 74 -10.25 -5.99 -38.64
C VAL A 74 -10.52 -4.53 -38.94
N ARG A 75 -10.84 -4.18 -40.20
CA ARG A 75 -11.15 -2.81 -40.57
C ARG A 75 -12.42 -2.30 -39.88
N ILE A 76 -12.32 -1.14 -39.24
CA ILE A 76 -13.44 -0.46 -38.57
C ILE A 76 -14.29 0.31 -39.61
N GLY A 77 -13.63 0.96 -40.55
CA GLY A 77 -14.17 2.01 -41.43
C GLY A 77 -13.51 3.34 -41.13
N ASN A 78 -14.12 4.44 -41.56
CA ASN A 78 -13.63 5.79 -41.31
C ASN A 78 -14.78 6.82 -41.42
N THR A 79 -14.51 8.07 -41.09
CA THR A 79 -15.52 9.14 -41.10
C THR A 79 -15.98 9.51 -42.52
N LYS A 80 -15.17 9.26 -43.55
CA LYS A 80 -15.48 9.60 -44.94
C LYS A 80 -16.48 8.64 -45.58
N TYR A 81 -16.39 7.34 -45.29
CA TYR A 81 -17.19 6.28 -45.91
C TYR A 81 -18.08 5.49 -44.96
N GLY A 82 -18.00 5.79 -43.67
CA GLY A 82 -18.75 5.09 -42.61
C GLY A 82 -18.06 3.80 -42.15
N LEU A 83 -18.82 3.04 -41.39
CA LEU A 83 -18.31 1.77 -40.80
C LEU A 83 -18.24 0.66 -41.85
N ASP A 84 -17.21 -0.18 -41.75
CA ASP A 84 -17.14 -1.43 -42.50
C ASP A 84 -18.31 -2.35 -42.13
N LYS A 85 -19.10 -2.74 -43.12
CA LYS A 85 -20.33 -3.51 -42.91
C LYS A 85 -20.14 -4.85 -42.23
N TYR A 86 -18.93 -5.43 -42.25
CA TYR A 86 -18.60 -6.68 -41.62
C TYR A 86 -17.76 -6.52 -40.31
N PHE A 87 -17.48 -5.28 -39.88
CA PHE A 87 -16.63 -5.04 -38.71
C PHE A 87 -17.09 -5.85 -37.49
N VAL A 88 -18.33 -5.62 -37.05
CA VAL A 88 -18.88 -6.29 -35.85
C VAL A 88 -18.93 -7.82 -36.04
N GLN A 89 -19.39 -8.28 -37.21
CA GLN A 89 -19.48 -9.70 -37.53
C GLN A 89 -18.09 -10.38 -37.48
N ASN A 90 -17.06 -9.73 -38.04
CA ASN A 90 -15.70 -10.24 -38.06
C ASN A 90 -15.08 -10.26 -36.66
N VAL A 91 -15.27 -9.21 -35.86
CA VAL A 91 -14.78 -9.17 -34.46
C VAL A 91 -15.41 -10.29 -33.63
N VAL A 92 -16.75 -10.44 -33.69
CA VAL A 92 -17.46 -11.47 -32.92
C VAL A 92 -17.07 -12.88 -33.39
N GLY A 93 -17.04 -13.10 -34.73
CA GLY A 93 -16.69 -14.40 -35.30
C GLY A 93 -15.25 -14.83 -34.99
N ALA A 94 -14.29 -13.94 -35.13
CA ALA A 94 -12.88 -14.22 -34.80
C ALA A 94 -12.70 -14.54 -33.31
N ASN A 95 -13.26 -13.74 -32.41
CA ASN A 95 -13.20 -14.00 -30.99
C ASN A 95 -13.87 -15.33 -30.61
N ALA A 96 -15.03 -15.66 -31.19
CA ALA A 96 -15.71 -16.94 -30.94
C ALA A 96 -14.87 -18.15 -31.39
N ALA A 97 -14.03 -17.99 -32.43
CA ALA A 97 -13.09 -19.00 -32.90
C ALA A 97 -11.75 -19.00 -32.12
N GLY A 98 -11.59 -18.19 -31.07
CA GLY A 98 -10.37 -18.11 -30.26
C GLY A 98 -9.24 -17.30 -30.90
N ILE A 99 -9.51 -16.52 -31.93
CA ILE A 99 -8.57 -15.62 -32.59
C ILE A 99 -8.57 -14.28 -31.88
N ARG A 100 -7.39 -13.74 -31.52
CA ARG A 100 -7.23 -12.40 -30.92
C ARG A 100 -7.53 -11.33 -31.98
N VAL A 101 -8.24 -10.29 -31.61
CA VAL A 101 -8.68 -9.27 -32.55
C VAL A 101 -8.11 -7.91 -32.22
N GLY A 102 -7.39 -7.32 -33.18
CA GLY A 102 -7.12 -5.92 -33.28
C GLY A 102 -8.01 -5.26 -34.31
N ALA A 103 -7.85 -3.96 -34.47
CA ALA A 103 -8.67 -3.19 -35.42
C ALA A 103 -7.84 -2.15 -36.15
N TYR A 104 -8.33 -1.67 -37.32
CA TYR A 104 -7.66 -0.58 -38.00
C TYR A 104 -8.63 0.35 -38.70
N VAL A 105 -8.18 1.59 -38.87
CA VAL A 105 -8.89 2.64 -39.65
C VAL A 105 -8.01 2.99 -40.84
N TYR A 106 -8.47 2.69 -42.04
CA TYR A 106 -7.86 3.26 -43.26
C TYR A 106 -8.17 4.75 -43.29
N SER A 107 -7.20 5.60 -43.04
CA SER A 107 -7.38 7.01 -42.77
C SER A 107 -7.27 7.86 -44.03
N TYR A 108 -8.24 8.76 -44.24
CA TYR A 108 -8.17 9.83 -45.19
C TYR A 108 -7.89 11.21 -44.58
N ALA A 109 -7.55 11.23 -43.31
CA ALA A 109 -7.35 12.45 -42.53
C ALA A 109 -6.22 13.31 -43.09
N MET A 110 -6.51 14.56 -43.38
CA MET A 110 -5.57 15.57 -43.89
C MET A 110 -5.06 16.49 -42.78
N ASN A 111 -5.63 16.40 -41.58
CA ASN A 111 -5.31 17.22 -40.42
C ASN A 111 -5.64 16.50 -39.10
N PRO A 112 -5.14 16.99 -37.93
CA PRO A 112 -5.40 16.38 -36.62
C PRO A 112 -6.89 16.31 -36.25
N ALA A 113 -7.73 17.25 -36.66
CA ALA A 113 -9.17 17.24 -36.33
C ALA A 113 -9.89 16.06 -36.99
N GLU A 114 -9.58 15.78 -38.27
CA GLU A 114 -10.10 14.61 -38.98
C GLU A 114 -9.57 13.29 -38.38
N ALA A 115 -8.30 13.24 -38.02
CA ALA A 115 -7.74 12.09 -37.35
C ALA A 115 -8.37 11.81 -35.96
N ALA A 116 -8.69 12.87 -35.21
CA ALA A 116 -9.43 12.75 -33.95
C ALA A 116 -10.84 12.21 -34.18
N ALA A 117 -11.53 12.67 -35.22
CA ALA A 117 -12.86 12.19 -35.59
C ALA A 117 -12.84 10.71 -36.00
N ASP A 118 -11.86 10.27 -36.79
CA ASP A 118 -11.66 8.86 -37.14
C ASP A 118 -11.40 8.00 -35.89
N ALA A 119 -10.58 8.48 -34.97
CA ALA A 119 -10.30 7.77 -33.71
C ALA A 119 -11.52 7.68 -32.79
N GLN A 120 -12.32 8.74 -32.69
CA GLN A 120 -13.57 8.75 -31.91
C GLN A 120 -14.63 7.82 -32.55
N LEU A 121 -14.73 7.77 -33.87
CA LEU A 121 -15.55 6.78 -34.55
C LEU A 121 -15.10 5.37 -34.23
N ALA A 122 -13.80 5.12 -34.26
CA ALA A 122 -13.22 3.80 -33.91
C ALA A 122 -13.57 3.39 -32.47
N VAL A 123 -13.34 4.28 -31.49
CA VAL A 123 -13.66 4.03 -30.08
C VAL A 123 -15.16 3.73 -29.90
N SER A 124 -16.03 4.51 -30.58
CA SER A 124 -17.48 4.32 -30.52
C SER A 124 -17.91 2.98 -31.14
N ALA A 125 -17.35 2.62 -32.27
CA ALA A 125 -17.67 1.39 -32.99
C ALA A 125 -17.17 0.11 -32.22
N MET A 126 -16.01 0.21 -31.61
CA MET A 126 -15.45 -0.87 -30.77
C MET A 126 -16.29 -1.08 -29.50
N GLY A 127 -16.79 -0.02 -28.87
CA GLY A 127 -17.70 -0.10 -27.72
C GLY A 127 -17.29 -1.13 -26.69
N ASN A 128 -18.10 -2.17 -26.50
CA ASN A 128 -17.84 -3.31 -25.59
C ASN A 128 -17.32 -4.56 -26.32
N LEU A 129 -16.99 -4.46 -27.61
CA LEU A 129 -16.39 -5.58 -28.34
C LEU A 129 -15.02 -5.94 -27.72
N PRO A 130 -14.65 -7.24 -27.71
CA PRO A 130 -13.39 -7.70 -27.14
C PRO A 130 -12.21 -7.45 -28.11
N ILE A 131 -11.75 -6.22 -28.18
CA ILE A 131 -10.58 -5.81 -28.96
C ILE A 131 -9.33 -6.10 -28.13
N SER A 132 -8.71 -7.20 -28.41
CA SER A 132 -7.66 -7.83 -27.60
C SER A 132 -6.25 -7.66 -28.18
N PHE A 133 -6.12 -6.94 -29.27
CA PHE A 133 -4.89 -6.57 -29.97
C PHE A 133 -4.85 -5.08 -30.26
N PRO A 134 -3.74 -4.51 -30.81
CA PRO A 134 -3.65 -3.08 -31.11
C PRO A 134 -4.75 -2.53 -32.02
N VAL A 135 -4.92 -1.21 -31.93
CA VAL A 135 -5.78 -0.44 -32.82
C VAL A 135 -4.91 0.48 -33.67
N ALA A 136 -4.91 0.28 -34.99
CA ALA A 136 -4.01 0.97 -35.89
C ALA A 136 -4.70 2.12 -36.66
N ILE A 137 -3.94 3.22 -36.82
CA ILE A 137 -4.17 4.13 -37.96
C ILE A 137 -3.39 3.55 -39.12
N ASP A 138 -4.08 3.42 -40.25
CA ASP A 138 -3.52 3.03 -41.54
C ASP A 138 -3.40 4.32 -42.41
N ILE A 139 -2.12 4.78 -42.55
CA ILE A 139 -1.78 6.02 -43.26
C ILE A 139 -0.97 5.68 -44.51
N GLU A 140 -1.67 5.62 -45.65
CA GLU A 140 -1.09 5.26 -46.94
C GLU A 140 -1.85 5.83 -48.15
N ASP A 141 -2.94 6.60 -47.88
CA ASP A 141 -3.78 7.11 -48.96
C ASP A 141 -3.00 8.11 -49.84
N PRO A 142 -3.10 8.01 -51.19
CA PRO A 142 -2.40 8.91 -52.09
C PRO A 142 -2.70 10.40 -51.84
N SER A 143 -3.87 10.78 -51.29
CA SER A 143 -4.16 12.17 -50.93
C SER A 143 -3.21 12.76 -49.90
N GLN A 144 -2.62 11.91 -49.05
CA GLN A 144 -1.72 12.29 -47.96
C GLN A 144 -0.26 12.42 -48.39
N VAL A 145 0.09 12.04 -49.64
CA VAL A 145 1.50 11.94 -50.10
C VAL A 145 2.24 13.28 -50.07
N ASN A 146 1.51 14.40 -50.23
CA ASN A 146 2.08 15.74 -50.26
C ASN A 146 2.09 16.44 -48.88
N LEU A 147 1.55 15.81 -47.84
CA LEU A 147 1.69 16.29 -46.47
C LEU A 147 3.16 16.23 -46.03
N SER A 148 3.61 17.28 -45.35
CA SER A 148 4.92 17.27 -44.69
C SER A 148 5.00 16.20 -43.60
N GLN A 149 6.20 15.81 -43.23
CA GLN A 149 6.41 14.88 -42.11
C GLN A 149 5.76 15.37 -40.82
N ALA A 150 5.82 16.68 -40.53
CA ALA A 150 5.23 17.27 -39.34
C ALA A 150 3.70 17.13 -39.33
N GLU A 151 3.04 17.34 -40.49
CA GLU A 151 1.58 17.17 -40.62
C GLU A 151 1.18 15.70 -40.45
N GLN A 152 1.90 14.78 -41.09
CA GLN A 152 1.65 13.33 -40.92
C GLN A 152 1.84 12.86 -39.49
N LEU A 153 2.90 13.30 -38.81
CA LEU A 153 3.12 13.02 -37.39
C LEU A 153 2.02 13.60 -36.51
N ALA A 154 1.52 14.80 -36.81
CA ALA A 154 0.42 15.40 -36.05
C ALA A 154 -0.87 14.57 -36.21
N ILE A 155 -1.20 14.09 -37.40
CA ILE A 155 -2.33 13.20 -37.69
C ILE A 155 -2.20 11.90 -36.88
N VAL A 156 -1.07 11.21 -37.04
CA VAL A 156 -0.81 9.94 -36.38
C VAL A 156 -0.82 10.06 -34.85
N ASN A 157 -0.15 11.08 -34.30
CA ASN A 157 -0.10 11.29 -32.85
C ASN A 157 -1.48 11.62 -32.29
N THR A 158 -2.28 12.38 -33.01
CA THR A 158 -3.66 12.71 -32.58
C THR A 158 -4.53 11.46 -32.51
N PHE A 159 -4.56 10.67 -33.59
CA PHE A 159 -5.30 9.40 -33.59
C PHE A 159 -4.86 8.48 -32.47
N CYS A 160 -3.56 8.20 -32.38
CA CYS A 160 -3.01 7.30 -31.39
C CYS A 160 -3.24 7.76 -29.94
N SER A 161 -3.20 9.08 -29.70
CA SER A 161 -3.49 9.62 -28.36
C SER A 161 -4.94 9.40 -27.93
N VAL A 162 -5.91 9.55 -28.86
CA VAL A 162 -7.32 9.27 -28.59
C VAL A 162 -7.54 7.77 -28.30
N ILE A 163 -6.95 6.89 -29.10
CA ILE A 163 -7.01 5.44 -28.91
C ILE A 163 -6.39 5.04 -27.56
N TYR A 164 -5.23 5.63 -27.22
CA TYR A 164 -4.57 5.40 -25.94
C TYR A 164 -5.40 5.85 -24.75
N ALA A 165 -5.97 7.05 -24.82
CA ALA A 165 -6.84 7.59 -23.77
C ALA A 165 -8.12 6.75 -23.55
N ALA A 166 -8.58 6.03 -24.58
CA ALA A 166 -9.66 5.07 -24.49
C ALA A 166 -9.21 3.69 -23.92
N GLY A 167 -7.93 3.53 -23.56
CA GLY A 167 -7.35 2.34 -22.95
C GLY A 167 -6.85 1.28 -23.94
N TYR A 168 -6.96 1.50 -25.23
CA TYR A 168 -6.44 0.58 -26.24
C TYR A 168 -4.95 0.79 -26.52
N GLN A 169 -4.27 -0.24 -27.05
CA GLN A 169 -2.90 -0.13 -27.52
C GLN A 169 -2.88 0.48 -28.92
N PRO A 170 -2.33 1.69 -29.14
CA PRO A 170 -2.24 2.28 -30.47
C PRO A 170 -1.15 1.63 -31.32
N MET A 171 -1.34 1.70 -32.64
CA MET A 171 -0.37 1.22 -33.63
C MET A 171 -0.45 2.09 -34.89
N VAL A 172 0.62 2.13 -35.67
CA VAL A 172 0.70 2.85 -36.93
C VAL A 172 1.00 1.85 -38.05
N TYR A 173 0.11 1.73 -39.02
CA TYR A 173 0.36 0.95 -40.22
C TYR A 173 0.70 1.86 -41.39
N SER A 174 1.70 1.49 -42.16
CA SER A 174 1.97 1.96 -43.51
C SER A 174 2.96 1.06 -44.22
N TYR A 175 3.16 1.34 -45.53
CA TYR A 175 4.24 0.74 -46.29
C TYR A 175 5.63 1.13 -45.73
N LYS A 176 6.59 0.19 -45.79
CA LYS A 176 7.98 0.44 -45.42
C LYS A 176 8.52 1.75 -45.96
N ASN A 177 8.31 2.01 -47.27
CA ASN A 177 8.83 3.23 -47.93
C ASN A 177 8.18 4.49 -47.42
N TRP A 178 6.89 4.45 -47.11
CA TRP A 178 6.18 5.60 -46.52
C TRP A 178 6.70 5.90 -45.13
N LEU A 179 6.86 4.86 -44.28
CA LEU A 179 7.45 4.99 -42.96
C LEU A 179 8.87 5.57 -43.06
N ALA A 180 9.70 5.03 -43.96
CA ALA A 180 11.13 5.45 -44.05
C ALA A 180 11.31 6.87 -44.59
N THR A 181 10.42 7.35 -45.52
CA THR A 181 10.65 8.59 -46.23
C THR A 181 9.69 9.73 -45.90
N LYS A 182 8.54 9.41 -45.31
CA LYS A 182 7.47 10.38 -45.05
C LYS A 182 7.19 10.56 -43.56
N LEU A 183 7.08 9.48 -42.78
CA LEU A 183 6.65 9.55 -41.40
C LEU A 183 7.81 9.47 -40.43
N GLY A 184 8.76 8.55 -40.64
CA GLY A 184 9.82 8.25 -39.67
C GLY A 184 9.35 7.31 -38.54
N VAL A 185 10.26 7.07 -37.60
CA VAL A 185 9.95 6.31 -36.38
C VAL A 185 9.13 7.18 -35.42
N THR A 186 8.02 6.66 -34.92
CA THR A 186 7.15 7.34 -33.96
C THR A 186 7.32 6.73 -32.55
N ALA A 187 6.66 7.31 -31.56
CA ALA A 187 6.58 6.73 -30.21
C ALA A 187 5.63 5.51 -30.12
N TRP A 188 4.90 5.21 -31.19
CA TRP A 188 3.91 4.15 -31.25
C TRP A 188 4.46 2.89 -31.89
N ASP A 189 3.85 1.75 -31.62
CA ASP A 189 4.19 0.50 -32.31
C ASP A 189 3.89 0.61 -33.82
N HIS A 190 4.77 0.05 -34.67
CA HIS A 190 4.58 0.06 -36.11
C HIS A 190 4.17 -1.33 -36.63
N TRP A 191 3.18 -1.32 -37.52
CA TRP A 191 2.80 -2.42 -38.39
C TRP A 191 3.25 -2.09 -39.81
N VAL A 192 4.27 -2.77 -40.26
CA VAL A 192 5.02 -2.46 -41.48
C VAL A 192 4.58 -3.36 -42.64
N ALA A 193 4.09 -2.79 -43.73
CA ALA A 193 3.89 -3.55 -44.95
C ALA A 193 5.16 -3.53 -45.83
N ASN A 194 5.69 -4.72 -46.08
CA ASN A 194 6.80 -4.90 -47.04
C ASN A 194 6.82 -6.34 -47.55
N TYR A 195 6.68 -6.51 -48.86
CA TYR A 195 6.57 -7.82 -49.52
C TYR A 195 7.89 -8.29 -50.13
N SER A 196 9.00 -7.68 -49.76
CA SER A 196 10.33 -8.00 -50.33
C SER A 196 11.13 -9.00 -49.50
N GLY A 197 10.49 -9.77 -48.62
CA GLY A 197 11.14 -10.86 -47.88
C GLY A 197 11.71 -10.47 -46.50
N ALA A 198 11.70 -9.17 -46.15
CA ALA A 198 12.08 -8.69 -44.81
C ALA A 198 11.25 -7.46 -44.42
N MET A 199 10.98 -7.25 -43.14
CA MET A 199 10.20 -6.09 -42.67
C MET A 199 10.90 -4.78 -43.07
N GLY A 200 12.19 -4.65 -42.87
CA GLY A 200 13.05 -3.56 -43.39
C GLY A 200 12.79 -2.17 -42.80
N PHE A 201 12.03 -2.07 -41.70
CA PHE A 201 11.82 -0.88 -40.88
C PHE A 201 11.52 -1.32 -39.43
N PRO A 202 11.89 -0.56 -38.42
CA PRO A 202 11.58 -0.91 -37.02
C PRO A 202 10.07 -1.05 -36.80
N GLY A 203 9.61 -2.21 -36.39
CA GLY A 203 8.19 -2.49 -36.17
C GLY A 203 7.96 -3.71 -35.28
N THR A 204 6.73 -3.82 -34.78
CA THR A 204 6.27 -4.93 -33.92
C THR A 204 5.34 -5.89 -34.65
N MET A 205 4.86 -5.51 -35.82
CA MET A 205 4.03 -6.33 -36.70
C MET A 205 4.46 -6.11 -38.16
N TRP A 206 4.47 -7.20 -38.94
CA TRP A 206 4.90 -7.20 -40.34
C TRP A 206 3.83 -7.83 -41.22
N GLN A 207 3.26 -7.04 -42.14
CA GLN A 207 2.47 -7.56 -43.25
C GLN A 207 3.43 -7.95 -44.39
N TYR A 208 3.58 -9.25 -44.57
CA TYR A 208 4.63 -9.79 -45.47
C TYR A 208 4.10 -10.19 -46.85
N SER A 209 2.77 -10.27 -47.03
CA SER A 209 2.13 -10.56 -48.32
C SER A 209 0.71 -10.09 -48.34
N SER A 210 0.21 -9.62 -49.53
CA SER A 210 -1.20 -9.29 -49.80
C SER A 210 -1.92 -10.36 -50.61
N SER A 211 -1.34 -11.55 -50.70
CA SER A 211 -1.87 -12.62 -51.59
C SER A 211 -1.87 -14.00 -50.86
N GLY A 212 -2.05 -14.01 -49.54
CA GLY A 212 -2.18 -15.24 -48.76
C GLY A 212 -3.45 -16.01 -49.10
N ALA A 213 -3.34 -17.33 -49.22
CA ALA A 213 -4.50 -18.23 -49.31
C ALA A 213 -4.80 -18.76 -47.91
N VAL A 214 -5.90 -18.34 -47.30
CA VAL A 214 -6.27 -18.68 -45.92
C VAL A 214 -7.59 -19.49 -45.95
N PRO A 215 -7.61 -20.72 -45.44
CA PRO A 215 -8.83 -21.53 -45.35
C PRO A 215 -9.93 -20.77 -44.59
N GLY A 216 -11.11 -20.67 -45.17
CA GLY A 216 -12.25 -19.94 -44.62
C GLY A 216 -12.44 -18.53 -45.18
N ILE A 217 -11.53 -18.06 -46.04
CA ILE A 217 -11.60 -16.78 -46.76
C ILE A 217 -11.65 -17.06 -48.26
N ALA A 218 -12.56 -16.39 -48.98
CA ALA A 218 -12.63 -16.47 -50.43
C ALA A 218 -11.66 -15.47 -51.06
N GLY A 219 -10.74 -15.95 -51.91
CA GLY A 219 -9.74 -15.11 -52.58
C GLY A 219 -8.52 -14.82 -51.71
N ASN A 220 -7.80 -13.76 -52.04
CA ASN A 220 -6.58 -13.35 -51.36
C ASN A 220 -6.86 -12.67 -50.01
N CYS A 221 -5.95 -12.86 -49.08
CA CYS A 221 -5.96 -12.22 -47.77
C CYS A 221 -4.56 -11.72 -47.43
N ASP A 222 -4.49 -10.58 -46.79
CA ASP A 222 -3.26 -10.03 -46.25
C ASP A 222 -2.81 -10.87 -45.05
N VAL A 223 -1.52 -11.22 -45.03
CA VAL A 223 -0.95 -12.11 -44.00
C VAL A 223 0.19 -11.42 -43.26
N ASN A 224 0.24 -11.69 -41.96
CA ASN A 224 1.03 -10.93 -41.03
C ASN A 224 1.80 -11.84 -40.08
N TYR A 225 2.91 -11.31 -39.55
CA TYR A 225 3.58 -11.79 -38.35
C TYR A 225 3.59 -10.71 -37.27
N VAL A 226 3.36 -11.10 -36.02
CA VAL A 226 3.62 -10.23 -34.85
C VAL A 226 4.83 -10.74 -34.09
N MET A 227 5.73 -9.82 -33.72
CA MET A 227 6.96 -10.10 -32.98
C MET A 227 6.89 -9.62 -31.53
N LYS A 228 5.97 -8.70 -31.20
CA LYS A 228 5.73 -8.24 -29.84
C LYS A 228 4.63 -9.08 -29.20
N ASP A 229 4.85 -9.51 -27.97
CA ASP A 229 3.85 -10.31 -27.24
C ASP A 229 2.69 -9.45 -26.74
N TYR A 230 1.69 -9.25 -27.58
CA TYR A 230 0.40 -8.64 -27.19
C TYR A 230 -0.53 -9.63 -26.48
N PHE A 231 -0.26 -10.92 -26.55
CA PHE A 231 -1.12 -11.95 -25.97
C PHE A 231 -1.09 -11.92 -24.43
N THR A 232 0.08 -11.67 -23.85
CA THR A 232 0.25 -11.57 -22.40
C THR A 232 0.21 -10.13 -21.90
N THR A 233 0.63 -9.16 -22.74
CA THR A 233 0.69 -7.75 -22.33
C THR A 233 -0.68 -7.04 -22.37
N ILE A 234 -1.68 -7.58 -23.10
CA ILE A 234 -3.06 -7.07 -23.14
C ILE A 234 -4.00 -8.17 -22.62
N PRO A 235 -4.10 -8.38 -21.30
CA PRO A 235 -5.01 -9.37 -20.73
C PRO A 235 -6.48 -8.93 -20.83
N ALA A 236 -7.41 -9.88 -20.81
CA ALA A 236 -8.84 -9.59 -20.82
C ALA A 236 -9.25 -8.75 -19.59
N THR A 237 -8.80 -9.17 -18.41
CA THR A 237 -8.96 -8.43 -17.15
C THR A 237 -7.85 -8.86 -16.21
N GLY A 238 -7.28 -7.90 -15.48
CA GLY A 238 -6.25 -8.16 -14.49
C GLY A 238 -5.05 -7.24 -14.63
N LEU A 239 -4.05 -7.49 -13.78
CA LEU A 239 -2.80 -6.75 -13.78
C LEU A 239 -1.83 -7.35 -14.80
N SER A 240 -1.11 -6.47 -15.51
CA SER A 240 -0.02 -6.84 -16.43
C SER A 240 1.20 -5.96 -16.14
N THR A 241 2.38 -6.57 -15.99
CA THR A 241 3.64 -5.83 -15.78
C THR A 241 4.45 -5.82 -17.07
N GLN A 242 4.77 -4.62 -17.53
CA GLN A 242 5.49 -4.37 -18.77
C GLN A 242 6.59 -3.34 -18.50
N ASN A 243 7.84 -3.63 -18.86
CA ASN A 243 8.98 -2.72 -18.69
C ASN A 243 9.11 -2.14 -17.26
N GLY A 244 8.80 -2.96 -16.25
CA GLY A 244 8.87 -2.56 -14.84
C GLY A 244 7.66 -1.77 -14.31
N ALA A 245 6.72 -1.34 -15.16
CA ALA A 245 5.47 -0.71 -14.78
C ALA A 245 4.32 -1.73 -14.75
N THR A 246 3.39 -1.56 -13.82
CA THR A 246 2.20 -2.42 -13.67
C THR A 246 0.97 -1.66 -14.16
N TYR A 247 0.18 -2.30 -15.00
CA TYR A 247 -1.05 -1.76 -15.59
C TYR A 247 -2.23 -2.63 -15.21
N TYR A 248 -3.43 -2.05 -15.15
CA TYR A 248 -4.67 -2.78 -14.92
C TYR A 248 -5.54 -2.74 -16.19
N PHE A 249 -6.10 -3.86 -16.56
CA PHE A 249 -6.96 -4.01 -17.73
C PHE A 249 -8.35 -4.50 -17.34
N VAL A 250 -9.37 -4.00 -18.05
CA VAL A 250 -10.74 -4.50 -18.00
C VAL A 250 -11.25 -4.55 -19.45
N ASN A 251 -11.73 -5.71 -19.89
CA ASN A 251 -12.12 -5.97 -21.28
C ASN A 251 -11.04 -5.53 -22.27
N TYR A 252 -9.78 -5.96 -22.03
CA TYR A 252 -8.60 -5.64 -22.84
C TYR A 252 -8.22 -4.15 -22.90
N ARG A 253 -8.89 -3.29 -22.12
CA ARG A 253 -8.61 -1.86 -22.05
C ARG A 253 -7.86 -1.51 -20.79
N LYS A 254 -6.76 -0.81 -20.95
CA LYS A 254 -5.97 -0.24 -19.85
C LYS A 254 -6.84 0.74 -19.07
N GLN A 255 -6.76 0.68 -17.77
CA GLN A 255 -7.50 1.56 -16.86
C GLN A 255 -6.60 2.68 -16.33
N PHE A 256 -7.21 3.81 -16.00
CA PHE A 256 -6.55 5.03 -15.48
C PHE A 256 -7.27 5.49 -14.21
N GLY A 257 -6.61 6.33 -13.41
CA GLY A 257 -7.16 6.88 -12.18
C GLY A 257 -7.33 5.85 -11.08
N MET A 258 -8.27 6.10 -10.17
CA MET A 258 -8.57 5.19 -9.05
C MET A 258 -9.34 3.97 -9.52
N GLN A 259 -8.83 2.79 -9.18
CA GLN A 259 -9.46 1.49 -9.49
C GLN A 259 -9.58 0.66 -8.22
N THR A 260 -10.69 -0.09 -8.09
CA THR A 260 -10.87 -1.05 -7.00
C THR A 260 -10.60 -2.45 -7.50
N ILE A 261 -9.58 -3.11 -6.94
CA ILE A 261 -9.15 -4.45 -7.35
C ILE A 261 -9.08 -5.31 -6.09
N GLY A 262 -9.88 -6.38 -6.02
CA GLY A 262 -9.92 -7.28 -4.86
C GLY A 262 -10.31 -6.57 -3.55
N GLY A 263 -11.11 -5.50 -3.61
CA GLY A 263 -11.53 -4.72 -2.45
C GLY A 263 -10.54 -3.64 -2.00
N LEU A 264 -9.35 -3.56 -2.60
CA LEU A 264 -8.36 -2.50 -2.34
C LEU A 264 -8.38 -1.47 -3.47
N GLN A 265 -8.08 -0.23 -3.13
CA GLN A 265 -7.94 0.85 -4.10
C GLN A 265 -6.52 0.95 -4.61
N TYR A 266 -6.36 1.26 -5.90
CA TYR A 266 -5.08 1.49 -6.59
C TYR A 266 -5.21 2.71 -7.48
N PHE A 267 -4.14 3.45 -7.65
CA PHE A 267 -4.11 4.60 -8.54
C PHE A 267 -3.19 4.36 -9.73
N PHE A 268 -3.72 4.58 -10.94
CA PHE A 268 -3.01 4.47 -12.20
C PHE A 268 -2.91 5.88 -12.83
N ASP A 269 -1.71 6.29 -13.15
CA ASP A 269 -1.45 7.63 -13.69
C ASP A 269 -1.99 7.85 -15.12
N GLY A 270 -1.69 8.99 -15.73
CA GLY A 270 -2.10 9.32 -17.10
C GLY A 270 -1.45 8.41 -18.16
N THR A 271 -0.44 7.64 -17.82
CA THR A 271 0.15 6.58 -18.66
C THR A 271 -0.47 5.21 -18.39
N GLY A 272 -1.39 5.11 -17.43
CA GLY A 272 -1.98 3.87 -16.96
C GLY A 272 -1.05 3.05 -16.07
N ALA A 273 0.12 3.56 -15.70
CA ALA A 273 1.03 2.89 -14.80
C ALA A 273 0.56 3.02 -13.35
N MET A 274 0.62 1.91 -12.59
CA MET A 274 0.31 1.90 -11.16
C MET A 274 1.32 2.76 -10.40
N VAL A 275 0.82 3.75 -9.68
CA VAL A 275 1.65 4.60 -8.83
C VAL A 275 1.94 3.86 -7.51
N LYS A 276 3.22 3.86 -7.10
CA LYS A 276 3.72 3.18 -5.90
C LYS A 276 4.67 4.10 -5.13
N ASN A 277 4.81 3.85 -3.81
CA ASN A 277 5.75 4.59 -2.93
C ASN A 277 5.58 6.11 -3.00
N GLN A 278 4.36 6.60 -3.11
CA GLN A 278 4.09 8.02 -3.24
C GLN A 278 3.09 8.48 -2.17
N THR A 279 3.28 9.71 -1.66
CA THR A 279 2.35 10.33 -0.72
C THR A 279 1.99 11.71 -1.24
N THR A 280 0.71 12.03 -1.22
CA THR A 280 0.18 13.36 -1.58
C THR A 280 -0.90 13.77 -0.59
N VAL A 281 -1.36 15.01 -0.69
CA VAL A 281 -2.45 15.56 0.12
C VAL A 281 -3.53 16.04 -0.83
N ASP A 282 -4.79 15.68 -0.58
CA ASP A 282 -5.92 16.18 -1.37
C ASP A 282 -6.39 17.57 -0.93
N GLY A 283 -7.36 18.14 -1.64
CA GLY A 283 -7.95 19.44 -1.31
C GLY A 283 -8.72 19.51 0.02
N GLN A 284 -8.90 18.37 0.70
CA GLN A 284 -9.54 18.23 2.00
C GLN A 284 -8.53 17.97 3.14
N ASN A 285 -7.23 18.11 2.85
CA ASN A 285 -6.12 17.79 3.75
C ASN A 285 -6.07 16.32 4.21
N ASN A 286 -6.65 15.39 3.44
CA ASN A 286 -6.41 13.97 3.66
C ASN A 286 -5.03 13.59 3.10
N ILE A 287 -4.27 12.78 3.83
CA ILE A 287 -3.05 12.17 3.33
C ILE A 287 -3.46 10.95 2.50
N ILE A 288 -3.09 10.97 1.21
CA ILE A 288 -3.28 9.85 0.28
C ILE A 288 -1.93 9.20 0.05
N ARG A 289 -1.79 7.95 0.41
CA ARG A 289 -0.57 7.20 0.21
C ARG A 289 -0.79 6.02 -0.72
N MET A 290 0.01 5.94 -1.78
CA MET A 290 0.22 4.78 -2.62
C MET A 290 1.37 3.96 -2.02
N CYS A 291 1.05 2.81 -1.47
CA CYS A 291 2.00 1.92 -0.79
C CYS A 291 2.98 1.24 -1.77
N LYS A 292 3.94 0.47 -1.25
CA LYS A 292 4.96 -0.23 -2.05
C LYS A 292 4.35 -1.23 -3.04
N ASP A 293 3.28 -1.89 -2.68
CA ASP A 293 2.51 -2.80 -3.54
C ASP A 293 1.49 -2.07 -4.44
N GLY A 294 1.33 -0.75 -4.27
CA GLY A 294 0.46 0.12 -5.04
C GLY A 294 -0.93 0.34 -4.44
N HIS A 295 -1.33 -0.36 -3.37
CA HIS A 295 -2.64 -0.07 -2.78
C HIS A 295 -2.65 1.33 -2.14
N VAL A 296 -3.83 1.97 -2.15
CA VAL A 296 -4.01 3.33 -1.67
C VAL A 296 -4.61 3.31 -0.27
N VAL A 297 -3.96 4.03 0.65
CA VAL A 297 -4.47 4.30 2.00
C VAL A 297 -4.80 5.79 2.10
N VAL A 298 -6.01 6.10 2.56
CA VAL A 298 -6.46 7.47 2.82
C VAL A 298 -6.54 7.70 4.32
N ILE A 299 -5.72 8.63 4.83
CA ILE A 299 -5.74 9.06 6.23
C ILE A 299 -6.44 10.42 6.28
N THR A 300 -7.68 10.42 6.79
CA THR A 300 -8.48 11.63 6.82
C THR A 300 -7.89 12.70 7.75
N ALA A 301 -8.13 13.97 7.44
CA ALA A 301 -7.76 15.09 8.30
C ALA A 301 -8.35 14.95 9.71
N ALA A 302 -9.58 14.40 9.82
CA ALA A 302 -10.21 14.10 11.10
C ALA A 302 -9.45 13.06 11.93
N ALA A 303 -8.99 11.98 11.30
CA ALA A 303 -8.18 10.96 11.97
C ALA A 303 -6.83 11.51 12.45
N GLN A 304 -6.19 12.37 11.66
CA GLN A 304 -4.96 13.06 12.03
C GLN A 304 -5.18 13.97 13.26
N ALA A 305 -6.25 14.77 13.26
CA ALA A 305 -6.61 15.65 14.38
C ALA A 305 -6.91 14.84 15.64
N GLN A 306 -7.65 13.74 15.54
CA GLN A 306 -7.95 12.86 16.66
C GLN A 306 -6.67 12.25 17.26
N ALA A 307 -5.74 11.78 16.44
CA ALA A 307 -4.47 11.23 16.91
C ALA A 307 -3.62 12.29 17.63
N ALA A 308 -3.59 13.54 17.13
CA ALA A 308 -2.91 14.65 17.76
C ALA A 308 -3.53 15.02 19.12
N GLN A 309 -4.86 15.01 19.21
CA GLN A 309 -5.58 15.27 20.47
C GLN A 309 -5.32 14.18 21.53
N LEU A 310 -5.35 12.91 21.14
CA LEU A 310 -5.06 11.79 22.04
C LEU A 310 -3.60 11.83 22.52
N LYS A 311 -2.68 12.24 21.66
CA LYS A 311 -1.29 12.47 22.08
C LYS A 311 -1.18 13.57 23.12
N ALA A 312 -1.84 14.71 22.94
CA ALA A 312 -1.83 15.81 23.91
C ALA A 312 -2.40 15.38 25.27
N ILE A 313 -3.50 14.59 25.27
CA ILE A 313 -4.08 14.00 26.48
C ILE A 313 -3.05 13.07 27.16
N SER A 314 -2.38 12.20 26.43
CA SER A 314 -1.34 11.31 26.97
C SER A 314 -0.19 12.06 27.61
N ASP A 315 0.30 13.12 26.95
CA ASP A 315 1.37 13.98 27.47
C ASP A 315 0.92 14.68 28.78
N GLN A 316 -0.31 15.18 28.83
CA GLN A 316 -0.88 15.80 30.03
C GLN A 316 -1.01 14.81 31.19
N GLN A 317 -1.53 13.60 30.94
CA GLN A 317 -1.67 12.56 31.97
C GLN A 317 -0.31 12.11 32.51
N SER A 318 0.70 12.03 31.66
CA SER A 318 2.06 11.71 32.04
C SER A 318 2.68 12.79 32.95
N ALA A 319 2.42 14.07 32.66
CA ALA A 319 2.88 15.17 33.52
C ALA A 319 2.20 15.17 34.88
N LEU A 320 0.89 14.89 34.95
CA LEU A 320 0.15 14.72 36.18
C LEU A 320 0.69 13.56 37.04
N LEU A 321 1.03 12.44 36.42
CA LEU A 321 1.62 11.29 37.09
C LEU A 321 2.96 11.67 37.78
N VAL A 322 3.82 12.44 37.10
CA VAL A 322 5.07 12.95 37.68
C VAL A 322 4.79 13.79 38.92
N GLN A 323 3.78 14.67 38.90
CA GLN A 323 3.38 15.49 40.03
C GLN A 323 2.84 14.63 41.19
N CYS A 324 2.03 13.62 40.92
CA CYS A 324 1.52 12.69 41.93
C CYS A 324 2.65 11.89 42.60
N LYS A 325 3.63 11.43 41.83
CA LYS A 325 4.82 10.75 42.37
C LYS A 325 5.66 11.65 43.29
N ALA A 326 5.82 12.91 42.93
CA ALA A 326 6.51 13.87 43.78
C ALA A 326 5.73 14.16 45.09
N ALA A 327 4.41 14.32 44.99
CA ALA A 327 3.54 14.50 46.16
C ALA A 327 3.57 13.29 47.10
N LEU A 328 3.53 12.07 46.56
CA LEU A 328 3.64 10.85 47.35
C LEU A 328 5.02 10.75 48.07
N ALA A 329 6.11 11.04 47.37
CA ALA A 329 7.46 11.02 47.96
C ALA A 329 7.55 12.01 49.13
N LYS A 330 7.01 13.21 48.98
CA LYS A 330 6.94 14.21 50.05
C LYS A 330 6.08 13.73 51.22
N ALA A 331 4.89 13.22 51.00
CA ALA A 331 3.98 12.72 52.04
C ALA A 331 4.62 11.55 52.81
N GLN A 332 5.32 10.68 52.14
CA GLN A 332 6.09 9.58 52.80
C GLN A 332 7.25 10.10 53.69
N GLN A 333 7.95 11.12 53.21
CA GLN A 333 8.99 11.78 53.97
C GLN A 333 8.42 12.46 55.24
N ASP A 334 7.31 13.19 55.07
CA ASP A 334 6.65 13.86 56.19
C ASP A 334 6.12 12.83 57.23
N ALA A 335 5.52 11.72 56.78
CA ALA A 335 5.09 10.64 57.63
C ALA A 335 6.25 9.97 58.40
N ALA A 336 7.37 9.76 57.75
CA ALA A 336 8.58 9.20 58.38
C ALA A 336 9.15 10.14 59.46
N ALA A 337 9.19 11.46 59.18
CA ALA A 337 9.60 12.50 60.13
C ALA A 337 8.67 12.58 61.33
N GLY A 338 7.33 12.57 61.14
CA GLY A 338 6.34 12.56 62.20
C GLY A 338 6.45 11.31 63.07
N ALA A 339 6.65 10.14 62.48
CA ALA A 339 6.88 8.89 63.23
C ALA A 339 8.16 8.91 64.05
N ALA A 340 9.22 9.53 63.55
CA ALA A 340 10.47 9.70 64.29
C ALA A 340 10.29 10.66 65.48
N GLN A 341 9.63 11.78 65.27
CA GLN A 341 9.33 12.75 66.35
C GLN A 341 8.47 12.12 67.44
N TYR A 342 7.41 11.37 67.05
CA TYR A 342 6.60 10.62 68.03
C TYR A 342 7.43 9.66 68.87
N ARG A 343 8.33 8.88 68.24
CA ARG A 343 9.21 7.95 68.99
C ARG A 343 10.12 8.66 69.99
N THR A 344 10.65 9.82 69.62
CA THR A 344 11.51 10.63 70.52
C THR A 344 10.71 11.15 71.71
N LEU A 345 9.49 11.68 71.49
CA LEU A 345 8.66 12.20 72.53
C LEU A 345 8.08 11.09 73.43
N GLN A 346 7.78 9.92 72.87
CA GLN A 346 7.38 8.75 73.66
C GLN A 346 8.50 8.29 74.57
N ALA A 347 9.74 8.19 74.07
CA ALA A 347 10.88 7.84 74.94
C ALA A 347 11.13 8.84 76.05
N ALA A 348 10.92 10.14 75.79
CA ALA A 348 10.98 11.18 76.84
C ALA A 348 9.85 11.03 77.85
N ALA A 349 8.64 10.71 77.42
CA ALA A 349 7.49 10.47 78.32
C ALA A 349 7.71 9.22 79.20
N ASP A 350 8.23 8.15 78.64
CA ASP A 350 8.58 6.91 79.39
C ASP A 350 9.64 7.19 80.45
N GLN A 351 10.68 7.98 80.11
CA GLN A 351 11.73 8.36 81.06
C GLN A 351 11.21 9.27 82.16
N ALA A 352 10.34 10.25 81.82
CA ALA A 352 9.71 11.14 82.80
C ALA A 352 8.77 10.39 83.75
N ALA A 353 8.03 9.38 83.24
CA ALA A 353 7.19 8.52 84.04
C ALA A 353 8.03 7.70 85.04
N LEU A 354 9.18 7.14 84.60
CA LEU A 354 10.10 6.42 85.45
C LEU A 354 10.70 7.32 86.58
N THR A 355 11.10 8.55 86.25
CA THR A 355 11.60 9.56 87.17
C THR A 355 10.51 9.91 88.19
N SER A 356 9.25 10.08 87.76
CA SER A 356 8.12 10.34 88.67
C SER A 356 7.85 9.19 89.64
N GLN A 357 7.96 7.93 89.17
CA GLN A 357 7.81 6.74 90.02
C GLN A 357 8.93 6.67 91.04
N GLN A 358 10.16 6.96 90.67
CA GLN A 358 11.30 7.01 91.57
C GLN A 358 11.16 8.06 92.67
N ALA A 359 10.73 9.28 92.29
CA ALA A 359 10.47 10.38 93.18
C ALA A 359 9.36 10.03 94.19
N ALA A 360 8.27 9.37 93.70
CA ALA A 360 7.18 8.91 94.54
C ALA A 360 7.61 7.87 95.54
N ALA A 361 8.44 6.91 95.14
CA ALA A 361 9.01 5.91 96.00
C ALA A 361 9.97 6.50 97.11
N GLN A 362 10.76 7.52 96.74
CA GLN A 362 11.62 8.23 97.66
C GLN A 362 10.83 9.03 98.68
N ALA A 363 9.77 9.76 98.23
CA ALA A 363 8.88 10.52 99.12
C ALA A 363 8.11 9.60 100.05
N ALA A 364 7.72 8.41 99.63
CA ALA A 364 7.09 7.38 100.49
C ALA A 364 8.02 6.82 101.55
N ALA A 365 9.29 6.65 101.20
CA ALA A 365 10.28 6.14 102.09
C ALA A 365 10.79 7.17 103.10
N LEU A 366 10.84 8.47 102.71
CA LEU A 366 11.31 9.55 103.61
C LEU A 366 10.43 10.80 103.29
N PRO A 367 9.30 11.00 103.98
CA PRO A 367 8.33 12.05 103.68
C PRO A 367 8.77 13.43 104.20
N THR A 368 9.84 13.98 103.68
CA THR A 368 10.27 15.36 103.87
C THR A 368 9.53 16.33 102.94
N GLN A 369 9.37 17.60 103.34
CA GLN A 369 8.74 18.58 102.43
C GLN A 369 9.50 18.72 101.09
N GLU A 370 10.77 18.55 101.09
CA GLU A 370 11.60 18.58 99.88
C GLU A 370 11.30 17.36 98.97
N ASN A 371 11.26 16.15 99.49
CA ASN A 371 10.88 14.94 98.70
C ASN A 371 9.48 15.01 98.14
N LEU A 372 8.51 15.56 98.87
CA LEU A 372 7.11 15.78 98.40
C LEU A 372 7.09 16.80 97.29
N ASN A 373 7.89 17.87 97.36
CA ASN A 373 8.03 18.86 96.29
C ASN A 373 8.63 18.26 95.02
N ILE A 374 9.72 17.45 95.15
CA ILE A 374 10.35 16.76 94.04
C ILE A 374 9.37 15.79 93.38
N GLN A 375 8.59 15.04 94.16
CA GLN A 375 7.52 14.16 93.61
C GLN A 375 6.44 14.96 92.80
N ALA A 376 5.98 16.08 93.36
CA ALA A 376 5.00 16.89 92.70
C ALA A 376 5.51 17.43 91.36
N VAL A 377 6.71 17.94 91.32
CA VAL A 377 7.38 18.44 90.11
C VAL A 377 7.55 17.33 89.07
N ALA A 378 8.07 16.17 89.48
CA ALA A 378 8.29 15.03 88.60
C ALA A 378 6.95 14.51 88.00
N ALA A 379 5.87 14.48 88.79
CA ALA A 379 4.55 14.12 88.29
C ALA A 379 3.98 15.06 87.23
N VAL A 380 4.16 16.38 87.42
CA VAL A 380 3.78 17.37 86.43
C VAL A 380 4.58 17.23 85.14
N GLN A 381 5.90 17.02 85.28
CA GLN A 381 6.78 16.80 84.11
C GLN A 381 6.39 15.53 83.33
N ALA A 382 6.12 14.43 84.03
CA ALA A 382 5.67 13.18 83.41
C ALA A 382 4.33 13.38 82.68
N GLN A 383 3.39 14.10 83.28
CA GLN A 383 2.10 14.39 82.61
C GLN A 383 2.30 15.24 81.33
N GLN A 384 3.12 16.29 81.43
CA GLN A 384 3.43 17.16 80.26
C GLN A 384 4.10 16.37 79.14
N ALA A 385 5.03 15.50 79.46
CA ALA A 385 5.72 14.65 78.46
C ALA A 385 4.74 13.65 77.84
N ALA A 386 3.85 13.05 78.62
CA ALA A 386 2.80 12.17 78.10
C ALA A 386 1.80 12.87 77.17
N ASP A 387 1.43 14.11 77.49
CA ASP A 387 0.56 14.90 76.67
C ASP A 387 1.22 15.30 75.34
N ALA A 388 2.52 15.64 75.39
CA ALA A 388 3.31 15.92 74.17
C ALA A 388 3.44 14.67 73.29
N ALA A 389 3.67 13.51 73.91
CA ALA A 389 3.74 12.23 73.16
C ALA A 389 2.40 11.87 72.55
N ARG A 390 1.25 12.04 73.23
CA ARG A 390 -0.09 11.83 72.65
C ARG A 390 -0.37 12.74 71.48
N THR A 391 -0.02 14.03 71.57
CA THR A 391 -0.18 15.01 70.52
C THR A 391 0.67 14.61 69.29
N ALA A 392 1.91 14.20 69.49
CA ALA A 392 2.78 13.75 68.42
C ALA A 392 2.27 12.45 67.75
N GLN A 393 1.69 11.53 68.52
CA GLN A 393 1.08 10.30 68.00
C GLN A 393 -0.09 10.63 67.06
N ALA A 394 -0.98 11.53 67.46
CA ALA A 394 -2.08 11.95 66.62
C ALA A 394 -1.59 12.63 65.30
N ALA A 395 -0.60 13.49 65.42
CA ALA A 395 0.02 14.14 64.24
C ALA A 395 0.67 13.11 63.29
N ALA A 396 1.42 12.15 63.84
CA ALA A 396 2.04 11.08 63.05
C ALA A 396 0.98 10.20 62.33
N ALA A 397 -0.14 9.91 62.98
CA ALA A 397 -1.22 9.14 62.36
C ALA A 397 -1.88 9.91 61.21
N GLN A 398 -2.08 11.24 61.34
CA GLN A 398 -2.57 12.09 60.26
C GLN A 398 -1.63 12.15 59.05
N LEU A 399 -0.32 12.26 59.29
CA LEU A 399 0.68 12.23 58.23
C LEU A 399 0.72 10.87 57.54
N GLN A 400 0.60 9.76 58.27
CA GLN A 400 0.49 8.43 57.70
C GLN A 400 -0.76 8.27 56.80
N GLN A 401 -1.91 8.79 57.25
CA GLN A 401 -3.13 8.78 56.43
C GLN A 401 -2.96 9.64 55.17
N ALA A 402 -2.32 10.80 55.25
CA ALA A 402 -2.01 11.64 54.10
C ALA A 402 -1.13 10.90 53.09
N ALA A 403 -0.13 10.17 53.54
CA ALA A 403 0.75 9.34 52.66
C ALA A 403 -0.04 8.21 51.97
N GLN A 404 -0.95 7.54 52.69
CA GLN A 404 -1.85 6.52 52.11
C GLN A 404 -2.79 7.12 51.03
N THR A 405 -3.34 8.29 51.28
CA THR A 405 -4.18 9.01 50.32
C THR A 405 -3.38 9.40 49.07
N ALA A 406 -2.15 9.91 49.25
CA ALA A 406 -1.26 10.25 48.13
C ALA A 406 -0.90 9.01 47.31
N ALA A 407 -0.66 7.86 47.94
CA ALA A 407 -0.40 6.60 47.26
C ALA A 407 -1.59 6.10 46.43
N ALA A 408 -2.80 6.22 46.95
CA ALA A 408 -4.02 5.88 46.22
C ALA A 408 -4.25 6.81 45.01
N THR A 409 -3.95 8.09 45.15
CA THR A 409 -4.03 9.07 44.08
C THR A 409 -3.02 8.79 43.00
N GLU A 410 -1.77 8.47 43.34
CA GLU A 410 -0.71 8.11 42.40
C GLU A 410 -1.08 6.84 41.61
N ALA A 411 -1.56 5.78 42.26
CA ALA A 411 -1.98 4.55 41.60
C ALA A 411 -3.15 4.77 40.61
N SER A 412 -4.11 5.61 40.98
CA SER A 412 -5.20 6.00 40.08
C SER A 412 -4.68 6.76 38.85
N GLN A 413 -3.77 7.70 39.06
CA GLN A 413 -3.15 8.49 37.99
C GLN A 413 -2.25 7.63 37.08
N GLU A 414 -1.55 6.65 37.62
CA GLU A 414 -0.75 5.69 36.85
C GLU A 414 -1.64 4.89 35.88
N THR A 415 -2.80 4.44 36.37
CA THR A 415 -3.79 3.74 35.52
C THR A 415 -4.31 4.65 34.42
N ALA A 416 -4.63 5.92 34.74
CA ALA A 416 -5.12 6.90 33.77
C ALA A 416 -4.06 7.23 32.70
N ALA A 417 -2.82 7.41 33.10
CA ALA A 417 -1.70 7.69 32.21
C ALA A 417 -1.40 6.49 31.27
N ALA A 418 -1.43 5.26 31.79
CA ALA A 418 -1.25 4.06 31.01
C ALA A 418 -2.34 3.91 29.95
N LYS A 419 -3.61 4.14 30.32
CA LYS A 419 -4.74 4.11 29.38
C LYS A 419 -4.59 5.18 28.30
N ALA A 420 -4.29 6.42 28.66
CA ALA A 420 -4.12 7.51 27.71
C ALA A 420 -2.95 7.25 26.73
N LEU A 421 -1.87 6.64 27.19
CA LEU A 421 -0.76 6.21 26.34
C LEU A 421 -1.19 5.12 25.37
N GLN A 422 -1.94 4.13 25.82
CA GLN A 422 -2.48 3.07 24.96
C GLN A 422 -3.39 3.63 23.87
N ASP A 423 -4.33 4.52 24.23
CA ASP A 423 -5.27 5.16 23.29
C ASP A 423 -4.49 6.00 22.25
N SER A 424 -3.49 6.77 22.71
CA SER A 424 -2.62 7.56 21.83
C SER A 424 -1.84 6.66 20.87
N ASN A 425 -1.21 5.59 21.34
CA ASN A 425 -0.44 4.66 20.51
C ASN A 425 -1.34 3.97 19.47
N THR A 426 -2.56 3.57 19.86
CA THR A 426 -3.53 2.96 18.94
C THR A 426 -3.91 3.94 17.83
N ALA A 427 -4.18 5.20 18.16
CA ALA A 427 -4.50 6.22 17.16
C ALA A 427 -3.31 6.55 16.26
N GLN A 428 -2.09 6.61 16.81
CA GLN A 428 -0.87 6.82 16.02
C GLN A 428 -0.60 5.65 15.07
N LEU A 429 -0.83 4.41 15.51
CA LEU A 429 -0.71 3.23 14.64
C LEU A 429 -1.75 3.23 13.52
N ALA A 430 -2.98 3.69 13.79
CA ALA A 430 -4.04 3.79 12.78
C ALA A 430 -3.70 4.79 11.66
N ILE A 431 -2.93 5.83 11.96
CA ILE A 431 -2.43 6.80 10.97
C ILE A 431 -0.97 6.52 10.55
N ALA A 432 -0.27 5.62 11.24
CA ALA A 432 1.05 5.16 10.85
C ALA A 432 0.93 4.37 9.55
N ILE A 433 1.63 4.84 8.57
CA ILE A 433 1.56 4.34 7.21
C ILE A 433 2.43 3.08 7.13
N PRO A 434 1.91 1.91 6.73
CA PRO A 434 2.75 0.73 6.46
C PRO A 434 3.82 1.09 5.43
N GLN A 435 5.07 0.81 5.76
CA GLN A 435 6.21 1.02 4.85
C GLN A 435 6.23 -0.03 3.74
#